data_5369fb2f923ffd79e258d885c1873027
#
_entry.id   5369fb2f923ffd79e258d885c1873027
#
_cell.length_a   1.000
_cell.length_b   1.000
_cell.length_c   1.000
_cell.angle_alpha   90.00
_cell.angle_beta   90.00
_cell.angle_gamma   90.00
#
_symmetry.space_group_name_H-M   'P 1'
#
loop_
_entity.id
_entity.type
_entity.pdbx_description
1 polymer ?
#
loop_
_entity_poly.entity_id
_entity_poly.type
_entity_poly.pdbx_seq_one_letter_code
_entity_poly.pdbx_strand_id
1 'polypeptide(L)'
;MKKPCLVFLLGWGVAGYASAGTVVYTDHQHPPVNLMPDSHVVWLDAPEQLQQQHFARLPADPGQAMEQAKTMLQSPQWREQEQQLINAYRAVVHARQSGVRKYPAVVFDDRDVVYGTADMAKATALREQYQP
;
A
#
# COMPACT_ATOMS: atom_id res chain seq x y z
N MET A 1 -64.50 -13.11 4.39
CA MET A 1 -63.73 -11.88 4.41
C MET A 1 -62.28 -12.21 4.63
N LYS A 2 -61.47 -12.07 3.63
CA LYS A 2 -60.02 -12.33 3.73
C LYS A 2 -59.32 -11.02 4.07
N LYS A 3 -58.67 -10.98 5.24
CA LYS A 3 -57.82 -9.86 5.60
C LYS A 3 -56.49 -9.96 4.81
N PRO A 4 -55.99 -8.92 4.16
CA PRO A 4 -54.71 -8.98 3.54
C PRO A 4 -53.64 -9.01 4.63
N CYS A 5 -52.85 -10.10 4.66
CA CYS A 5 -51.63 -10.12 5.45
C CYS A 5 -50.63 -9.14 4.83
N LEU A 6 -50.47 -8.02 5.50
CA LEU A 6 -49.41 -7.10 5.19
C LEU A 6 -48.10 -7.70 5.70
N VAL A 7 -47.38 -8.39 4.84
CA VAL A 7 -46.03 -8.85 5.16
C VAL A 7 -45.10 -7.64 5.05
N PHE A 8 -44.83 -7.03 6.18
CA PHE A 8 -43.71 -6.07 6.28
C PHE A 8 -42.41 -6.88 6.19
N LEU A 9 -41.87 -6.96 5.01
CA LEU A 9 -40.47 -7.31 4.80
C LEU A 9 -39.63 -6.14 5.30
N LEU A 10 -39.30 -6.19 6.59
CA LEU A 10 -38.18 -5.41 7.12
C LEU A 10 -36.91 -5.89 6.42
N GLY A 11 -36.56 -5.24 5.32
CA GLY A 11 -35.26 -5.36 4.74
C GLY A 11 -34.23 -4.88 5.77
N TRP A 12 -33.59 -5.80 6.44
CA TRP A 12 -32.38 -5.49 7.17
C TRP A 12 -31.32 -5.16 6.14
N GLY A 13 -31.23 -3.87 5.84
CA GLY A 13 -30.07 -3.34 5.15
C GLY A 13 -28.87 -3.58 6.04
N VAL A 14 -28.11 -4.61 5.73
CA VAL A 14 -26.76 -4.74 6.27
C VAL A 14 -25.99 -3.57 5.68
N ALA A 15 -25.91 -2.46 6.42
CA ALA A 15 -24.95 -1.43 6.14
C ALA A 15 -23.57 -2.10 6.32
N GLY A 16 -23.01 -2.58 5.22
CA GLY A 16 -21.63 -3.03 5.19
C GLY A 16 -20.80 -1.82 5.57
N TYR A 17 -20.31 -1.78 6.79
CA TYR A 17 -19.25 -0.86 7.15
C TYR A 17 -18.05 -1.24 6.29
N ALA A 18 -17.82 -0.46 5.22
CA ALA A 18 -16.55 -0.48 4.52
C ALA A 18 -15.54 0.08 5.52
N SER A 19 -14.94 -0.81 6.30
CA SER A 19 -13.81 -0.48 7.13
C SER A 19 -12.66 -0.12 6.19
N ALA A 20 -12.38 1.18 6.01
CA ALA A 20 -11.14 1.62 5.42
C ALA A 20 -10.05 1.19 6.39
N GLY A 21 -9.28 0.16 6.03
CA GLY A 21 -8.29 -0.46 6.90
C GLY A 21 -7.14 0.48 7.29
N THR A 22 -6.23 -0.03 8.08
CA THR A 22 -5.02 0.69 8.48
C THR A 22 -3.91 0.45 7.47
N VAL A 23 -3.22 1.50 7.07
CA VAL A 23 -2.09 1.46 6.13
C VAL A 23 -0.84 2.00 6.79
N VAL A 24 0.23 1.22 6.73
CA VAL A 24 1.57 1.63 7.16
C VAL A 24 2.38 2.04 5.94
N TYR A 25 2.74 3.31 5.85
CA TYR A 25 3.65 3.84 4.82
C TYR A 25 5.05 3.90 5.39
N THR A 26 5.96 3.13 4.83
CA THR A 26 7.33 3.00 5.36
C THR A 26 8.32 2.60 4.26
N ASP A 27 9.55 2.36 4.64
CA ASP A 27 10.63 1.85 3.80
C ASP A 27 11.33 0.66 4.46
N HIS A 28 12.29 0.06 3.76
CA HIS A 28 13.02 -1.11 4.28
C HIS A 28 13.97 -0.78 5.44
N GLN A 29 14.28 0.50 5.64
CA GLN A 29 15.08 0.94 6.79
C GLN A 29 14.25 1.08 8.06
N HIS A 30 12.92 1.18 7.92
CA HIS A 30 11.97 1.31 9.01
C HIS A 30 10.93 0.19 8.92
N PRO A 31 11.31 -1.07 9.19
CA PRO A 31 10.40 -2.20 9.04
C PRO A 31 9.18 -2.05 9.96
N PRO A 32 7.99 -2.40 9.47
CA PRO A 32 6.79 -2.34 10.28
C PRO A 32 6.82 -3.42 11.37
N VAL A 33 6.30 -3.08 12.54
CA VAL A 33 6.17 -4.01 13.67
C VAL A 33 4.76 -3.99 14.24
N ASN A 34 4.37 -5.05 14.90
CA ASN A 34 3.05 -5.22 15.52
C ASN A 34 1.90 -5.01 14.53
N LEU A 35 2.03 -5.54 13.31
CA LEU A 35 0.99 -5.45 12.28
C LEU A 35 -0.28 -6.16 12.73
N MET A 36 -1.43 -5.51 12.50
CA MET A 36 -2.74 -6.10 12.73
C MET A 36 -3.25 -6.82 11.47
N PRO A 37 -4.18 -7.81 11.61
CA PRO A 37 -4.58 -8.67 10.48
C PRO A 37 -5.18 -7.94 9.27
N ASP A 38 -5.83 -6.80 9.47
CA ASP A 38 -6.48 -6.01 8.43
C ASP A 38 -5.66 -4.80 7.97
N SER A 39 -4.37 -4.80 8.29
CA SER A 39 -3.44 -3.72 7.89
C SER A 39 -2.74 -4.03 6.58
N HIS A 40 -2.38 -2.98 5.86
CA HIS A 40 -1.57 -3.04 4.65
C HIS A 40 -0.27 -2.26 4.85
N VAL A 41 0.79 -2.75 4.24
CA VAL A 41 2.08 -2.05 4.21
C VAL A 41 2.34 -1.54 2.80
N VAL A 42 2.63 -0.26 2.69
CA VAL A 42 3.07 0.38 1.43
C VAL A 42 4.53 0.74 1.57
N TRP A 43 5.36 0.13 0.74
CA TRP A 43 6.79 0.35 0.70
C TRP A 43 7.10 1.52 -0.24
N LEU A 44 7.46 2.66 0.32
CA LEU A 44 7.71 3.87 -0.45
C LEU A 44 9.01 3.82 -1.24
N ASP A 45 9.92 2.93 -0.87
CA ASP A 45 11.16 2.63 -1.58
C ASP A 45 11.05 1.44 -2.55
N ALA A 46 9.86 0.85 -2.70
CA ALA A 46 9.66 -0.29 -3.58
C ALA A 46 10.06 -0.02 -5.05
N PRO A 47 9.77 1.14 -5.67
CA PRO A 47 10.24 1.42 -7.02
C PRO A 47 11.76 1.37 -7.15
N GLU A 48 12.47 1.95 -6.20
CA GLU A 48 13.93 1.94 -6.18
C GLU A 48 14.50 0.53 -6.00
N GLN A 49 13.94 -0.24 -5.07
CA GLN A 49 14.34 -1.61 -4.81
C GLN A 49 14.14 -2.51 -6.03
N LEU A 50 13.01 -2.39 -6.71
CA LEU A 50 12.72 -3.13 -7.93
C LEU A 50 13.65 -2.74 -9.07
N GLN A 51 13.94 -1.46 -9.25
CA GLN A 51 14.90 -1.00 -10.25
C GLN A 51 16.30 -1.55 -9.98
N GLN A 52 16.76 -1.56 -8.74
CA GLN A 52 18.03 -2.14 -8.36
C GLN A 52 18.07 -3.64 -8.63
N GLN A 53 17.02 -4.38 -8.31
CA GLN A 53 16.94 -5.81 -8.59
C GLN A 53 17.03 -6.12 -10.08
N HIS A 54 16.37 -5.33 -10.93
CA HIS A 54 16.30 -5.59 -12.36
C HIS A 54 17.55 -5.10 -13.12
N PHE A 55 18.16 -4.01 -12.68
CA PHE A 55 19.24 -3.35 -13.42
C PHE A 55 20.61 -3.37 -12.74
N ALA A 56 20.72 -3.89 -11.50
CA ALA A 56 21.98 -3.93 -10.77
C ALA A 56 23.07 -4.80 -11.41
N ARG A 57 22.69 -5.73 -12.27
CA ARG A 57 23.60 -6.67 -12.91
C ARG A 57 24.02 -6.27 -14.34
N LEU A 58 23.69 -5.05 -14.74
CA LEU A 58 24.13 -4.55 -16.04
C LEU A 58 25.66 -4.38 -16.04
N PRO A 59 26.33 -4.78 -17.13
CA PRO A 59 27.78 -4.59 -17.28
C PRO A 59 28.17 -3.11 -17.20
N ALA A 60 29.40 -2.82 -16.78
CA ALA A 60 29.94 -1.46 -16.76
C ALA A 60 30.19 -0.91 -18.17
N ASP A 61 30.45 -1.77 -19.15
CA ASP A 61 30.60 -1.35 -20.56
C ASP A 61 29.26 -0.90 -21.15
N PRO A 62 29.13 0.32 -21.68
CA PRO A 62 27.87 0.85 -22.17
C PRO A 62 27.25 0.04 -23.31
N GLY A 63 28.07 -0.49 -24.22
CA GLY A 63 27.60 -1.31 -25.34
C GLY A 63 26.99 -2.63 -24.88
N GLN A 64 27.68 -3.32 -23.97
CA GLN A 64 27.21 -4.58 -23.40
C GLN A 64 25.98 -4.35 -22.52
N ALA A 65 25.96 -3.27 -21.73
CA ALA A 65 24.83 -2.90 -20.91
C ALA A 65 23.57 -2.66 -21.75
N MET A 66 23.72 -1.96 -22.89
CA MET A 66 22.61 -1.69 -23.81
C MET A 66 22.04 -2.99 -24.41
N GLU A 67 22.91 -3.90 -24.88
CA GLU A 67 22.48 -5.17 -25.45
C GLU A 67 21.75 -6.03 -24.40
N GLN A 68 22.27 -6.09 -23.19
CA GLN A 68 21.65 -6.84 -22.12
C GLN A 68 20.30 -6.23 -21.69
N ALA A 69 20.21 -4.90 -21.63
CA ALA A 69 18.95 -4.20 -21.35
C ALA A 69 17.91 -4.47 -22.44
N LYS A 70 18.27 -4.43 -23.72
CA LYS A 70 17.38 -4.78 -24.82
C LYS A 70 16.83 -6.20 -24.69
N THR A 71 17.70 -7.16 -24.41
CA THR A 71 17.31 -8.56 -24.20
C THR A 71 16.33 -8.69 -23.05
N MET A 72 16.59 -8.02 -21.93
CA MET A 72 15.71 -7.99 -20.76
C MET A 72 14.33 -7.44 -21.11
N LEU A 73 14.28 -6.28 -21.79
CA LEU A 73 13.03 -5.61 -22.14
C LEU A 73 12.19 -6.41 -23.15
N GLN A 74 12.81 -7.29 -23.94
CA GLN A 74 12.14 -8.16 -24.89
C GLN A 74 11.75 -9.51 -24.29
N SER A 75 12.17 -9.80 -23.06
CA SER A 75 11.86 -11.08 -22.40
C SER A 75 10.39 -11.17 -21.98
N PRO A 76 9.78 -12.37 -21.99
CA PRO A 76 8.41 -12.55 -21.51
C PRO A 76 8.23 -12.18 -20.04
N GLN A 77 9.28 -12.35 -19.22
CA GLN A 77 9.26 -12.01 -17.80
C GLN A 77 9.20 -10.51 -17.56
N TRP A 78 9.67 -9.69 -18.53
CA TRP A 78 9.66 -8.23 -18.37
C TRP A 78 8.25 -7.67 -18.19
N ARG A 79 7.24 -8.22 -18.83
CA ARG A 79 5.85 -7.76 -18.69
C ARG A 79 5.37 -7.82 -17.24
N GLU A 80 5.70 -8.91 -16.55
CA GLU A 80 5.36 -9.10 -15.14
C GLU A 80 6.16 -8.14 -14.26
N GLN A 81 7.46 -8.00 -14.52
CA GLN A 81 8.35 -7.09 -13.80
C GLN A 81 7.95 -5.63 -13.99
N GLU A 82 7.59 -5.25 -15.21
CA GLU A 82 7.08 -3.92 -15.53
C GLU A 82 5.78 -3.63 -14.76
N GLN A 83 4.87 -4.58 -14.70
CA GLN A 83 3.63 -4.44 -13.95
C GLN A 83 3.88 -4.25 -12.45
N GLN A 84 4.81 -4.98 -11.87
CA GLN A 84 5.23 -4.80 -10.48
C GLN A 84 5.79 -3.39 -10.24
N LEU A 85 6.60 -2.90 -11.15
CA LEU A 85 7.18 -1.56 -11.07
C LEU A 85 6.12 -0.47 -11.16
N ILE A 86 5.17 -0.60 -12.10
CA ILE A 86 4.03 0.31 -12.25
C ILE A 86 3.20 0.34 -10.97
N ASN A 87 2.89 -0.81 -10.41
CA ASN A 87 2.11 -0.91 -9.17
C ASN A 87 2.84 -0.26 -7.99
N ALA A 88 4.16 -0.43 -7.91
CA ALA A 88 4.98 0.21 -6.88
C ALA A 88 4.96 1.75 -7.01
N TYR A 89 5.07 2.30 -8.21
CA TYR A 89 4.95 3.74 -8.46
C TYR A 89 3.55 4.27 -8.14
N ARG A 90 2.50 3.54 -8.53
CA ARG A 90 1.12 3.92 -8.20
C ARG A 90 0.90 4.03 -6.71
N ALA A 91 1.45 3.10 -5.93
CA ALA A 91 1.35 3.14 -4.48
C ALA A 91 2.02 4.39 -3.88
N VAL A 92 3.18 4.78 -4.39
CA VAL A 92 3.87 6.01 -3.98
C VAL A 92 3.07 7.26 -4.35
N VAL A 93 2.53 7.31 -5.57
CA VAL A 93 1.68 8.44 -6.02
C VAL A 93 0.44 8.54 -5.15
N HIS A 94 -0.21 7.42 -4.86
CA HIS A 94 -1.39 7.38 -4.00
C HIS A 94 -1.08 7.90 -2.59
N ALA A 95 0.06 7.50 -2.01
CA ALA A 95 0.51 7.99 -0.72
C ALA A 95 0.62 9.52 -0.71
N ARG A 96 1.23 10.10 -1.74
CA ARG A 96 1.34 11.56 -1.88
C ARG A 96 -0.01 12.26 -2.04
N GLN A 97 -0.89 11.69 -2.85
CA GLN A 97 -2.24 12.21 -3.06
C GLN A 97 -3.10 12.14 -1.78
N SER A 98 -2.86 11.13 -0.94
CA SER A 98 -3.51 10.98 0.36
C SER A 98 -2.95 11.93 1.45
N GLY A 99 -1.97 12.76 1.11
CA GLY A 99 -1.40 13.74 2.02
C GLY A 99 -0.28 13.23 2.92
N VAL A 100 0.21 12.02 2.70
CA VAL A 100 1.36 11.48 3.46
C VAL A 100 2.64 12.18 3.00
N ARG A 101 3.15 13.07 3.84
CA ARG A 101 4.33 13.90 3.53
C ARG A 101 5.62 13.41 4.18
N LYS A 102 5.50 12.60 5.22
CA LYS A 102 6.61 12.05 5.98
C LYS A 102 6.39 10.57 6.23
N TYR A 103 7.46 9.82 6.30
CA TYR A 103 7.43 8.39 6.65
C TYR A 103 8.55 8.10 7.68
N PRO A 104 8.40 7.06 8.49
CA PRO A 104 7.24 6.16 8.54
C PRO A 104 5.98 6.87 9.04
N ALA A 105 4.82 6.40 8.56
CA ALA A 105 3.51 6.91 8.96
C ALA A 105 2.48 5.78 8.99
N VAL A 106 1.54 5.88 9.91
CA VAL A 106 0.40 4.97 9.99
C VAL A 106 -0.88 5.77 9.74
N VAL A 107 -1.67 5.36 8.76
CA VAL A 107 -2.94 6.00 8.41
C VAL A 107 -4.09 5.08 8.81
N PHE A 108 -4.95 5.57 9.69
CA PHE A 108 -6.14 4.87 10.16
C PHE A 108 -7.38 5.38 9.43
N ASP A 109 -8.14 4.49 8.82
CA ASP A 109 -9.44 4.77 8.20
C ASP A 109 -9.39 5.92 7.18
N ASP A 110 -8.30 6.02 6.42
CA ASP A 110 -8.02 7.09 5.44
C ASP A 110 -8.14 8.52 6.02
N ARG A 111 -8.05 8.67 7.33
CA ARG A 111 -8.31 9.95 7.99
C ARG A 111 -7.26 10.36 9.01
N ASP A 112 -6.96 9.50 9.98
CA ASP A 112 -6.05 9.83 11.07
C ASP A 112 -4.64 9.37 10.73
N VAL A 113 -3.67 10.27 10.78
CA VAL A 113 -2.28 9.98 10.43
C VAL A 113 -1.40 10.15 11.65
N VAL A 114 -0.62 9.10 11.97
CA VAL A 114 0.41 9.14 13.00
C VAL A 114 1.77 9.06 12.31
N TYR A 115 2.56 10.11 12.40
CA TYR A 115 3.89 10.19 11.83
C TYR A 115 4.97 9.72 12.80
N GLY A 116 6.09 9.25 12.24
CA GLY A 116 7.32 8.97 12.99
C GLY A 116 7.43 7.56 13.52
N THR A 117 6.49 6.68 13.23
CA THR A 117 6.56 5.27 13.63
C THR A 117 5.98 4.34 12.58
N ALA A 118 6.59 3.16 12.43
CA ALA A 118 6.06 2.02 11.70
C ALA A 118 5.53 0.93 12.66
N ASP A 119 5.48 1.22 13.95
CA ASP A 119 4.93 0.33 14.97
C ASP A 119 3.44 0.62 15.15
N MET A 120 2.59 -0.31 14.72
CA MET A 120 1.14 -0.16 14.80
C MET A 120 0.63 -0.05 16.24
N ALA A 121 1.25 -0.76 17.19
CA ALA A 121 0.86 -0.68 18.59
C ALA A 121 1.12 0.73 19.14
N LYS A 122 2.29 1.30 18.85
CA LYS A 122 2.64 2.65 19.24
C LYS A 122 1.75 3.69 18.56
N ALA A 123 1.49 3.53 17.26
CA ALA A 123 0.62 4.42 16.50
C ALA A 123 -0.81 4.40 17.04
N THR A 124 -1.35 3.24 17.37
CA THR A 124 -2.67 3.09 17.99
C THR A 124 -2.75 3.81 19.33
N ALA A 125 -1.75 3.63 20.18
CA ALA A 125 -1.69 4.31 21.47
C ALA A 125 -1.64 5.84 21.33
N LEU A 126 -0.84 6.34 20.38
CA LEU A 126 -0.76 7.78 20.10
C LEU A 126 -2.08 8.33 19.55
N ARG A 127 -2.73 7.58 18.65
CA ARG A 127 -4.04 7.97 18.11
C ARG A 127 -5.08 8.12 19.24
N GLU A 128 -5.17 7.13 20.13
CA GLU A 128 -6.10 7.15 21.25
C GLU A 128 -5.83 8.30 22.21
N GLN A 129 -4.56 8.64 22.42
CA GLN A 129 -4.16 9.74 23.31
C GLN A 129 -4.63 11.12 22.80
N TYR A 130 -4.66 11.30 21.47
CA TYR A 130 -5.02 12.57 20.82
C TYR A 130 -6.47 12.64 20.32
N GLN A 131 -7.25 11.62 20.52
CA GLN A 131 -8.70 11.68 20.24
C GLN A 131 -9.41 12.40 21.39
N PRO A 132 -10.28 13.37 21.06
CA PRO A 132 -11.10 14.03 22.07
C PRO A 132 -12.13 13.09 22.70
#